data_b08ef997c86a94a2a3e4e94c29cc3dd0
#
_entry.id   b08ef997c86a94a2a3e4e94c29cc3dd0
#
_cell.length_a   1.000
_cell.length_b   1.000
_cell.length_c   1.000
_cell.angle_alpha   90.00
_cell.angle_beta   90.00
_cell.angle_gamma   90.00
#
_symmetry.space_group_name_H-M   'P 1'
#
loop_
_entity.id
_entity.type
_entity.pdbx_description
1 polymer ?
#
loop_
_entity_poly.entity_id
_entity_poly.type
_entity_poly.pdbx_seq_one_letter_code
_entity_poly.pdbx_strand_id
1 'polypeptide(L)'
;MENQEEKKKLIIGILKDKSILKQKVFDNTFASFCMVKDILKNLSKDVNASLGNTDQRIRLEYTDRSSFDAQIKVAGDILLFSMHSNIFQFDREHPAWKTAYIQKNKYNAYSGIINIYNFLADSFKYSRLDDLGYLIARIFINHENQYFVEGKRQMGMLFTNYGNEEISKQSLHIIIET
;
A
#
# COMPACT_ATOMS: atom_id res chain seq x y z
N MET A 1 6.52 6.33 45.52
CA MET A 1 5.76 7.35 44.78
C MET A 1 6.57 7.89 43.58
N GLU A 2 7.83 8.20 43.73
CA GLU A 2 8.73 8.67 42.67
C GLU A 2 8.75 7.74 41.40
N ASN A 3 8.85 6.43 41.61
CA ASN A 3 8.88 5.43 40.53
C ASN A 3 7.55 5.36 39.69
N GLN A 4 6.41 5.75 40.24
CA GLN A 4 5.13 5.76 39.52
C GLN A 4 4.98 7.00 38.63
N GLU A 5 5.47 8.15 39.08
CA GLU A 5 5.44 9.38 38.26
C GLU A 5 6.44 9.31 37.10
N GLU A 6 7.61 8.75 37.30
CA GLU A 6 8.58 8.52 36.23
C GLU A 6 8.02 7.56 35.15
N LYS A 7 7.41 6.45 35.56
CA LYS A 7 6.74 5.52 34.63
C LYS A 7 5.62 6.19 33.86
N LYS A 8 4.83 7.04 34.52
CA LYS A 8 3.75 7.78 33.86
C LYS A 8 4.27 8.79 32.86
N LYS A 9 5.35 9.51 33.18
CA LYS A 9 6.03 10.42 32.25
C LYS A 9 6.58 9.68 31.02
N LEU A 10 7.20 8.51 31.25
CA LEU A 10 7.70 7.67 30.16
C LEU A 10 6.58 7.21 29.23
N ILE A 11 5.45 6.73 29.78
CA ILE A 11 4.27 6.32 29.01
C ILE A 11 3.73 7.49 28.18
N ILE A 12 3.59 8.66 28.79
CA ILE A 12 3.13 9.86 28.09
C ILE A 12 4.09 10.25 26.96
N GLY A 13 5.40 10.17 27.16
CA GLY A 13 6.40 10.40 26.12
C GLY A 13 6.24 9.44 24.94
N ILE A 14 6.13 8.14 25.23
CA ILE A 14 5.93 7.11 24.19
C ILE A 14 4.63 7.35 23.42
N LEU A 15 3.53 7.70 24.10
CA LEU A 15 2.26 7.99 23.46
C LEU A 15 2.34 9.23 22.57
N LYS A 16 3.00 10.30 23.02
CA LYS A 16 3.16 11.51 22.21
C LYS A 16 4.04 11.28 21.00
N ASP A 17 5.16 10.59 21.16
CA ASP A 17 6.16 10.48 20.08
C ASP A 17 5.82 9.37 19.09
N LYS A 18 5.52 8.16 19.59
CA LYS A 18 5.34 6.99 18.71
C LYS A 18 3.90 6.77 18.28
N SER A 19 2.93 6.96 19.19
CA SER A 19 1.54 6.67 18.83
C SER A 19 0.96 7.71 17.90
N ILE A 20 1.26 9.00 18.11
CA ILE A 20 0.84 10.07 17.19
C ILE A 20 1.48 9.86 15.82
N LEU A 21 2.77 9.53 15.78
CA LEU A 21 3.46 9.20 14.54
C LEU A 21 2.75 8.06 13.78
N LYS A 22 2.44 6.96 14.47
CA LYS A 22 1.76 5.81 13.86
C LYS A 22 0.36 6.16 13.35
N GLN A 23 -0.39 6.98 14.09
CA GLN A 23 -1.69 7.47 13.61
C GLN A 23 -1.54 8.25 12.32
N LYS A 24 -0.60 9.19 12.26
CA LYS A 24 -0.34 9.97 11.05
C LYS A 24 0.06 9.09 9.85
N VAL A 25 0.90 8.07 10.07
CA VAL A 25 1.25 7.10 9.02
C VAL A 25 0.01 6.35 8.56
N PHE A 26 -0.86 5.91 9.48
CA PHE A 26 -2.10 5.23 9.15
C PHE A 26 -3.01 6.12 8.31
N ASP A 27 -3.24 7.37 8.73
CA ASP A 27 -4.11 8.32 8.03
C ASP A 27 -3.61 8.60 6.60
N ASN A 28 -2.30 8.80 6.43
CA ASN A 28 -1.66 9.01 5.13
C ASN A 28 -1.83 7.78 4.23
N THR A 29 -1.64 6.58 4.79
CA THR A 29 -1.77 5.32 4.04
C THR A 29 -3.21 5.09 3.64
N PHE A 30 -4.16 5.37 4.54
CA PHE A 30 -5.59 5.22 4.26
C PHE A 30 -6.07 6.22 3.19
N ALA A 31 -5.63 7.47 3.27
CA ALA A 31 -5.93 8.47 2.24
C ALA A 31 -5.39 8.04 0.87
N SER A 32 -4.15 7.52 0.83
CA SER A 32 -3.56 6.97 -0.40
C SER A 32 -4.32 5.75 -0.91
N PHE A 33 -4.80 4.88 -0.02
CA PHE A 33 -5.61 3.72 -0.40
C PHE A 33 -6.98 4.13 -0.97
N CYS A 34 -7.60 5.18 -0.45
CA CYS A 34 -8.80 5.76 -1.05
C CYS A 34 -8.53 6.26 -2.48
N MET A 35 -7.38 6.91 -2.72
CA MET A 35 -6.97 7.30 -4.08
C MET A 35 -6.77 6.08 -4.99
N VAL A 36 -6.18 4.99 -4.50
CA VAL A 36 -6.06 3.73 -5.25
C VAL A 36 -7.42 3.22 -5.69
N LYS A 37 -8.40 3.18 -4.78
CA LYS A 37 -9.78 2.75 -5.12
C LYS A 37 -10.39 3.60 -6.23
N ASP A 38 -10.24 4.91 -6.14
CA ASP A 38 -10.75 5.83 -7.16
C ASP A 38 -10.07 5.62 -8.52
N ILE A 39 -8.76 5.40 -8.52
CA ILE A 39 -8.00 5.10 -9.73
C ILE A 39 -8.49 3.79 -10.37
N LEU A 40 -8.58 2.70 -9.61
CA LEU A 40 -9.04 1.40 -10.10
C LEU A 40 -10.45 1.48 -10.69
N LYS A 41 -11.35 2.20 -10.01
CA LYS A 41 -12.73 2.41 -10.45
C LYS A 41 -12.80 3.19 -11.77
N ASN A 42 -12.00 4.23 -11.92
CA ASN A 42 -11.97 5.04 -13.13
C ASN A 42 -11.29 4.28 -14.27
N LEU A 43 -10.15 3.64 -14.01
CA LEU A 43 -9.43 2.81 -14.98
C LEU A 43 -10.34 1.73 -15.56
N SER A 44 -11.13 1.04 -14.72
CA SER A 44 -12.07 0.02 -15.19
C SER A 44 -13.13 0.59 -16.12
N LYS A 45 -13.62 1.81 -15.87
CA LYS A 45 -14.61 2.47 -16.73
C LYS A 45 -14.00 2.90 -18.07
N ASP A 46 -12.84 3.53 -18.02
CA ASP A 46 -12.18 4.11 -19.19
C ASP A 46 -11.72 3.00 -20.16
N VAL A 47 -11.13 1.94 -19.64
CA VAL A 47 -10.73 0.77 -20.43
C VAL A 47 -11.96 0.08 -21.03
N ASN A 48 -13.02 -0.14 -20.24
CA ASN A 48 -14.26 -0.77 -20.75
C ASN A 48 -14.96 0.09 -21.80
N ALA A 49 -14.92 1.40 -21.68
CA ALA A 49 -15.44 2.31 -22.71
C ALA A 49 -14.65 2.19 -24.02
N SER A 50 -13.33 2.06 -23.91
CA SER A 50 -12.44 1.89 -25.07
C SER A 50 -12.58 0.51 -25.74
N LEU A 51 -12.90 -0.53 -24.96
CA LEU A 51 -13.13 -1.89 -25.47
C LEU A 51 -14.43 -2.00 -26.27
N GLY A 52 -15.41 -1.10 -26.08
CA GLY A 52 -16.68 -1.12 -26.81
C GLY A 52 -17.48 -2.41 -26.63
N ASN A 53 -17.97 -2.99 -27.74
CA ASN A 53 -18.76 -4.24 -27.75
C ASN A 53 -17.93 -5.52 -27.91
N THR A 54 -16.70 -5.50 -27.41
CA THR A 54 -15.81 -6.66 -27.41
C THR A 54 -16.28 -7.74 -26.42
N ASP A 55 -15.63 -8.90 -26.45
CA ASP A 55 -15.93 -10.04 -25.57
C ASP A 55 -15.98 -9.59 -24.09
N GLN A 56 -17.11 -9.87 -23.44
CA GLN A 56 -17.31 -9.46 -22.03
C GLN A 56 -16.34 -10.13 -21.07
N ARG A 57 -15.73 -11.26 -21.45
CA ARG A 57 -14.75 -11.97 -20.62
C ARG A 57 -13.45 -11.20 -20.38
N ILE A 58 -13.12 -10.22 -21.22
CA ILE A 58 -11.92 -9.39 -21.09
C ILE A 58 -12.20 -8.03 -20.42
N ARG A 59 -13.44 -7.75 -20.06
CA ARG A 59 -13.79 -6.50 -19.36
C ARG A 59 -13.20 -6.46 -17.97
N LEU A 60 -12.79 -5.27 -17.57
CA LEU A 60 -12.31 -5.02 -16.21
C LEU A 60 -13.49 -4.91 -15.25
N GLU A 61 -13.45 -5.66 -14.16
CA GLU A 61 -14.48 -5.61 -13.12
C GLU A 61 -13.88 -5.10 -11.81
N TYR A 62 -14.17 -3.84 -11.45
CA TYR A 62 -13.79 -3.27 -10.16
C TYR A 62 -14.79 -3.69 -9.07
N THR A 63 -14.28 -4.10 -7.90
CA THR A 63 -15.08 -4.40 -6.73
C THR A 63 -14.46 -3.77 -5.49
N ASP A 64 -15.23 -2.96 -4.75
CA ASP A 64 -14.88 -2.48 -3.42
C ASP A 64 -15.25 -3.57 -2.39
N ARG A 65 -14.26 -4.20 -1.76
CA ARG A 65 -14.50 -5.34 -0.86
C ARG A 65 -14.68 -4.92 0.60
N SER A 66 -13.91 -3.93 1.03
CA SER A 66 -13.94 -3.42 2.41
C SER A 66 -13.27 -2.06 2.49
N SER A 67 -13.21 -1.46 3.68
CA SER A 67 -12.45 -0.23 3.90
C SER A 67 -10.95 -0.38 3.54
N PHE A 68 -10.40 -1.60 3.63
CA PHE A 68 -8.99 -1.89 3.45
C PHE A 68 -8.68 -2.80 2.25
N ASP A 69 -9.69 -3.21 1.48
CA ASP A 69 -9.52 -4.10 0.34
C ASP A 69 -10.32 -3.64 -0.86
N ALA A 70 -9.68 -3.67 -2.02
CA ALA A 70 -10.30 -3.45 -3.31
C ALA A 70 -9.71 -4.42 -4.33
N GLN A 71 -10.48 -4.79 -5.34
CA GLN A 71 -9.98 -5.66 -6.39
C GLN A 71 -10.39 -5.15 -7.77
N ILE A 72 -9.56 -5.52 -8.74
CA ILE A 72 -9.90 -5.43 -10.15
C ILE A 72 -9.66 -6.79 -10.80
N LYS A 73 -10.68 -7.30 -11.48
CA LYS A 73 -10.56 -8.52 -12.26
C LYS A 73 -10.20 -8.14 -13.69
N VAL A 74 -9.20 -8.81 -14.23
CA VAL A 74 -8.68 -8.63 -15.58
C VAL A 74 -8.65 -10.01 -16.24
N ALA A 75 -9.62 -10.30 -17.11
CA ALA A 75 -9.78 -11.62 -17.73
C ALA A 75 -9.81 -12.78 -16.71
N GLY A 76 -8.77 -13.61 -16.68
CA GLY A 76 -8.64 -14.76 -15.78
C GLY A 76 -7.97 -14.46 -14.44
N ASP A 77 -7.53 -13.22 -14.21
CA ASP A 77 -6.78 -12.80 -13.02
C ASP A 77 -7.54 -11.80 -12.16
N ILE A 78 -7.28 -11.82 -10.86
CA ILE A 78 -7.73 -10.81 -9.90
C ILE A 78 -6.51 -10.15 -9.28
N LEU A 79 -6.40 -8.84 -9.44
CA LEU A 79 -5.48 -8.02 -8.68
C LEU A 79 -6.20 -7.54 -7.42
N LEU A 80 -5.72 -7.98 -6.27
CA LEU A 80 -6.21 -7.58 -4.96
C LEU A 80 -5.27 -6.54 -4.35
N PHE A 81 -5.79 -5.37 -4.08
CA PHE A 81 -5.13 -4.29 -3.36
C PHE A 81 -5.60 -4.34 -1.91
N SER A 82 -4.67 -4.52 -0.98
CA SER A 82 -4.99 -4.68 0.44
C SER A 82 -4.10 -3.76 1.28
N MET A 83 -4.73 -2.82 1.99
CA MET A 83 -4.05 -1.98 2.97
C MET A 83 -3.94 -2.73 4.29
N HIS A 84 -2.74 -2.85 4.83
CA HIS A 84 -2.55 -3.42 6.16
C HIS A 84 -2.90 -2.40 7.24
N SER A 85 -3.68 -2.82 8.24
CA SER A 85 -4.15 -1.94 9.32
C SER A 85 -3.07 -1.55 10.34
N ASN A 86 -1.99 -2.34 10.45
CA ASN A 86 -0.87 -2.05 11.34
C ASN A 86 0.21 -1.22 10.63
N ILE A 87 0.91 -0.42 11.45
CA ILE A 87 2.08 0.33 11.00
C ILE A 87 3.34 -0.46 11.33
N PHE A 88 4.19 -0.61 10.33
CA PHE A 88 5.44 -1.36 10.39
C PHE A 88 6.64 -0.42 10.52
N GLN A 89 7.73 -0.95 11.02
CA GLN A 89 9.04 -0.34 10.90
C GLN A 89 9.89 -1.30 10.06
N PHE A 90 10.63 -0.78 9.08
CA PHE A 90 11.54 -1.62 8.29
C PHE A 90 12.50 -2.40 9.19
N ASP A 91 12.70 -3.68 8.89
CA ASP A 91 13.71 -4.50 9.55
C ASP A 91 15.10 -3.87 9.42
N ARG A 92 15.96 -4.05 10.42
CA ARG A 92 17.27 -3.39 10.48
C ARG A 92 18.17 -3.70 9.29
N GLU A 93 17.98 -4.86 8.67
CA GLU A 93 18.72 -5.30 7.48
C GLU A 93 18.15 -4.73 6.17
N HIS A 94 16.95 -4.12 6.23
CA HIS A 94 16.28 -3.60 5.04
C HIS A 94 17.10 -2.47 4.38
N PRO A 95 17.26 -2.47 3.04
CA PRO A 95 18.04 -1.47 2.33
C PRO A 95 17.61 -0.02 2.58
N ALA A 96 16.34 0.23 2.91
CA ALA A 96 15.83 1.55 3.24
C ALA A 96 16.63 2.24 4.38
N TRP A 97 17.17 1.47 5.32
CA TRP A 97 18.02 2.00 6.40
C TRP A 97 19.33 2.64 5.91
N LYS A 98 19.78 2.30 4.71
CA LYS A 98 20.99 2.87 4.10
C LYS A 98 20.73 4.22 3.44
N THR A 99 19.47 4.63 3.30
CA THR A 99 19.12 5.93 2.70
C THR A 99 19.44 7.07 3.69
N ALA A 100 19.97 8.17 3.16
CA ALA A 100 20.23 9.37 3.95
C ALA A 100 18.94 9.90 4.63
N TYR A 101 17.79 9.66 4.02
CA TYR A 101 16.49 10.06 4.53
C TYR A 101 16.14 9.38 5.87
N ILE A 102 16.32 8.06 5.99
CA ILE A 102 16.09 7.35 7.26
C ILE A 102 17.22 7.62 8.27
N GLN A 103 18.47 7.75 7.79
CA GLN A 103 19.59 8.07 8.69
C GLN A 103 19.41 9.42 9.37
N LYS A 104 18.87 10.42 8.67
CA LYS A 104 18.59 11.75 9.22
C LYS A 104 17.49 11.71 10.29
N ASN A 105 16.47 10.87 10.11
CA ASN A 105 15.39 10.70 11.08
C ASN A 105 14.89 9.25 11.08
N LYS A 106 15.16 8.51 12.14
CA LYS A 106 14.78 7.09 12.29
C LYS A 106 13.26 6.86 12.29
N TYR A 107 12.47 7.89 12.56
CA TYR A 107 11.01 7.81 12.48
C TYR A 107 10.51 7.66 11.04
N ASN A 108 11.32 8.02 10.04
CA ASN A 108 11.02 7.82 8.63
C ASN A 108 10.97 6.34 8.22
N ALA A 109 11.49 5.44 9.08
CA ALA A 109 11.39 4.00 8.87
C ALA A 109 10.02 3.40 9.23
N TYR A 110 9.11 4.17 9.84
CA TYR A 110 7.75 3.72 10.11
C TYR A 110 6.88 3.94 8.88
N SER A 111 6.22 2.89 8.41
CA SER A 111 5.41 2.91 7.19
C SER A 111 4.13 2.09 7.34
N GLY A 112 3.06 2.56 6.73
CA GLY A 112 1.93 1.74 6.36
C GLY A 112 2.21 1.02 5.04
N ILE A 113 1.45 -0.02 4.75
CA ILE A 113 1.69 -0.89 3.60
C ILE A 113 0.38 -1.08 2.83
N ILE A 114 0.45 -0.91 1.51
CA ILE A 114 -0.56 -1.39 0.57
C ILE A 114 0.08 -2.53 -0.21
N ASN A 115 -0.47 -3.73 -0.06
CA ASN A 115 -0.04 -4.92 -0.79
C ASN A 115 -0.84 -5.06 -2.07
N ILE A 116 -0.20 -5.53 -3.13
CA ILE A 116 -0.83 -5.86 -4.41
C ILE A 116 -0.56 -7.34 -4.68
N TYR A 117 -1.63 -8.13 -4.70
CA TYR A 117 -1.56 -9.56 -4.98
C TYR A 117 -2.23 -9.89 -6.31
N ASN A 118 -1.71 -10.90 -7.01
CA ASN A 118 -2.39 -11.55 -8.11
C ASN A 118 -2.92 -12.92 -7.67
N PHE A 119 -4.18 -13.18 -7.98
CA PHE A 119 -4.86 -14.47 -7.83
C PHE A 119 -5.50 -14.88 -9.15
N LEU A 120 -5.68 -16.19 -9.35
CA LEU A 120 -6.55 -16.66 -10.41
C LEU A 120 -8.02 -16.32 -10.06
N ALA A 121 -8.79 -15.84 -11.02
CA ALA A 121 -10.20 -15.50 -10.81
C ALA A 121 -11.02 -16.71 -10.35
N ASP A 122 -10.68 -17.91 -10.82
CA ASP A 122 -11.31 -19.17 -10.45
C ASP A 122 -11.09 -19.53 -8.96
N SER A 123 -9.99 -19.08 -8.33
CA SER A 123 -9.75 -19.29 -6.89
C SER A 123 -10.85 -18.64 -6.05
N PHE A 124 -11.27 -17.43 -6.44
CA PHE A 124 -12.38 -16.73 -5.78
C PHE A 124 -13.74 -17.29 -6.14
N LYS A 125 -13.95 -17.62 -7.42
CA LYS A 125 -15.22 -18.14 -7.93
C LYS A 125 -15.61 -19.49 -7.31
N TYR A 126 -14.63 -20.35 -7.08
CA TYR A 126 -14.83 -21.69 -6.55
C TYR A 126 -14.39 -21.83 -5.09
N SER A 127 -14.08 -20.71 -4.40
CA SER A 127 -13.65 -20.67 -2.99
C SER A 127 -12.49 -21.63 -2.70
N ARG A 128 -11.50 -21.66 -3.59
CA ARG A 128 -10.32 -22.52 -3.44
C ARG A 128 -9.36 -21.90 -2.43
N LEU A 129 -9.44 -22.32 -1.18
CA LEU A 129 -8.67 -21.75 -0.07
C LEU A 129 -7.17 -22.10 -0.14
N ASP A 130 -6.81 -23.15 -0.85
CA ASP A 130 -5.42 -23.62 -0.98
C ASP A 130 -4.66 -22.96 -2.14
N ASP A 131 -5.37 -22.19 -3.00
CA ASP A 131 -4.73 -21.47 -4.11
C ASP A 131 -3.94 -20.28 -3.57
N LEU A 132 -2.63 -20.30 -3.79
CA LEU A 132 -1.74 -19.23 -3.34
C LEU A 132 -1.83 -18.00 -4.25
N GLY A 133 -2.03 -16.83 -3.64
CA GLY A 133 -1.84 -15.55 -4.31
C GLY A 133 -0.37 -15.18 -4.41
N TYR A 134 -0.01 -14.49 -5.49
CA TYR A 134 1.34 -13.97 -5.68
C TYR A 134 1.39 -12.50 -5.27
N LEU A 135 2.28 -12.18 -4.33
CA LEU A 135 2.60 -10.78 -4.03
C LEU A 135 3.36 -10.18 -5.22
N ILE A 136 2.76 -9.18 -5.85
CA ILE A 136 3.37 -8.46 -6.99
C ILE A 136 4.19 -7.30 -6.49
N ALA A 137 3.59 -6.47 -5.62
CA ALA A 137 4.22 -5.26 -5.12
C ALA A 137 3.72 -4.88 -3.72
N ARG A 138 4.52 -4.06 -3.04
CA ARG A 138 4.16 -3.36 -1.80
C ARG A 138 4.44 -1.88 -1.98
N ILE A 139 3.49 -1.05 -1.59
CA ILE A 139 3.68 0.39 -1.51
C ILE A 139 3.80 0.74 -0.04
N PHE A 140 4.94 1.26 0.37
CA PHE A 140 5.20 1.76 1.73
C PHE A 140 4.99 3.26 1.75
N ILE A 141 4.25 3.76 2.74
CA ILE A 141 3.94 5.19 2.89
C ILE A 141 4.20 5.60 4.32
N ASN A 142 4.91 6.71 4.55
CA ASN A 142 5.28 7.17 5.86
C ASN A 142 4.50 8.43 6.31
N HIS A 143 4.88 8.99 7.45
CA HIS A 143 4.22 10.16 8.05
C HIS A 143 4.42 11.48 7.29
N GLU A 144 5.38 11.54 6.37
CA GLU A 144 5.65 12.69 5.49
C GLU A 144 5.10 12.46 4.08
N ASN A 145 4.22 11.48 3.88
CA ASN A 145 3.72 11.02 2.56
C ASN A 145 4.82 10.56 1.60
N GLN A 146 6.06 10.41 2.08
CA GLN A 146 7.10 9.81 1.26
C GLN A 146 6.79 8.33 1.06
N TYR A 147 7.05 7.83 -0.14
CA TYR A 147 6.72 6.45 -0.47
C TYR A 147 7.91 5.69 -1.05
N PHE A 148 7.81 4.39 -0.97
CA PHE A 148 8.75 3.43 -1.51
C PHE A 148 7.98 2.24 -2.07
N VAL A 149 8.36 1.74 -3.24
CA VAL A 149 7.71 0.58 -3.87
C VAL A 149 8.69 -0.57 -3.96
N GLU A 150 8.32 -1.68 -3.33
CA GLU A 150 8.93 -2.97 -3.57
C GLU A 150 8.10 -3.78 -4.54
N GLY A 151 8.71 -4.39 -5.54
CA GLY A 151 8.02 -5.23 -6.48
C GLY A 151 8.95 -6.20 -7.19
N LYS A 152 8.40 -7.03 -8.06
CA LYS A 152 9.20 -7.83 -8.98
C LYS A 152 10.08 -6.89 -9.81
N ARG A 153 11.25 -7.37 -10.23
CA ARG A 153 12.39 -6.65 -10.83
C ARG A 153 12.09 -5.37 -11.62
N GLN A 154 10.97 -5.30 -12.33
CA GLN A 154 10.62 -4.16 -13.17
C GLN A 154 10.09 -2.97 -12.36
N MET A 155 9.31 -3.22 -11.28
CA MET A 155 8.73 -2.16 -10.45
C MET A 155 9.72 -1.63 -9.39
N GLY A 156 10.61 -2.47 -8.84
CA GLY A 156 11.57 -2.07 -7.81
C GLY A 156 12.64 -1.09 -8.29
N MET A 157 12.88 -1.01 -9.61
CA MET A 157 13.85 -0.06 -10.20
C MET A 157 13.26 1.34 -10.46
N LEU A 158 11.93 1.47 -10.54
CA LEU A 158 11.26 2.72 -10.91
C LEU A 158 10.99 3.66 -9.73
N PHE A 159 11.01 3.17 -8.48
CA PHE A 159 10.50 3.90 -7.32
C PHE A 159 11.42 3.85 -6.10
N THR A 160 12.73 3.91 -6.30
CA THR A 160 13.73 3.84 -5.21
C THR A 160 14.06 5.20 -4.58
N ASN A 161 13.39 6.29 -4.97
CA ASN A 161 13.68 7.64 -4.48
C ASN A 161 13.01 7.97 -3.14
N TYR A 162 13.08 7.04 -2.18
CA TYR A 162 12.49 7.25 -0.85
C TYR A 162 13.06 8.51 -0.19
N GLY A 163 12.17 9.44 0.16
CA GLY A 163 12.52 10.71 0.75
C GLY A 163 12.65 11.89 -0.25
N ASN A 164 12.43 11.66 -1.54
CA ASN A 164 12.53 12.70 -2.56
C ASN A 164 11.18 13.05 -3.21
N GLU A 165 10.17 12.22 -3.04
CA GLU A 165 8.87 12.41 -3.69
C GLU A 165 7.72 11.99 -2.76
N GLU A 166 6.72 12.86 -2.64
CA GLU A 166 5.48 12.55 -1.93
C GLU A 166 4.53 11.76 -2.83
N ILE A 167 3.81 10.80 -2.21
CA ILE A 167 2.81 10.04 -2.94
C ILE A 167 1.69 10.95 -3.43
N SER A 168 1.34 10.80 -4.67
CA SER A 168 0.31 11.58 -5.35
C SER A 168 -0.62 10.68 -6.15
N LYS A 169 -1.76 11.22 -6.59
CA LYS A 169 -2.65 10.49 -7.47
C LYS A 169 -1.94 10.10 -8.79
N GLN A 170 -1.05 10.95 -9.28
CA GLN A 170 -0.29 10.70 -10.50
C GLN A 170 0.73 9.58 -10.32
N SER A 171 1.50 9.59 -9.21
CA SER A 171 2.45 8.50 -8.93
C SER A 171 1.74 7.17 -8.71
N LEU A 172 0.58 7.17 -8.04
CA LEU A 172 -0.25 5.96 -7.89
C LEU A 172 -0.79 5.44 -9.23
N HIS A 173 -1.20 6.32 -10.14
CA HIS A 173 -1.59 5.91 -11.51
C HIS A 173 -0.44 5.18 -12.20
N ILE A 174 0.75 5.75 -12.19
CA ILE A 174 1.93 5.13 -12.81
C ILE A 174 2.21 3.75 -12.20
N ILE A 175 2.14 3.63 -10.86
CA ILE A 175 2.38 2.37 -10.16
C ILE A 175 1.35 1.30 -10.55
N ILE A 176 0.08 1.68 -10.72
CA ILE A 176 -1.02 0.76 -11.02
C ILE A 176 -1.01 0.31 -12.49
N GLU A 177 -0.57 1.18 -13.40
CA GLU A 177 -0.53 0.91 -14.84
C GLU A 177 0.75 0.17 -15.29
N THR A 178 1.76 0.05 -14.41
CA THR A 178 3.02 -0.67 -14.68
C THR A 178 2.90 -2.16 -14.38
#